data_a5e6ec0a8287028948dbb0abbd738683
#
_entry.id   a5e6ec0a8287028948dbb0abbd738683
#
_cell.length_a   1.000
_cell.length_b   1.000
_cell.length_c   1.000
_cell.angle_alpha   90.00
_cell.angle_beta   90.00
_cell.angle_gamma   90.00
#
_symmetry.space_group_name_H-M   'P 1'
#
loop_
_entity.id
_entity.type
_entity.pdbx_description
1 polymer ?
#
loop_
_entity_poly.entity_id
_entity_poly.type
_entity_poly.pdbx_seq_one_letter_code
_entity_poly.pdbx_strand_id
1 'polypeptide(L)'
;MPETTTQTEGLHKVLDKGFVKLVEFMGGDQRAVESARVSFGSVSKGETADRKLIEYLLANGHLSPFEHSVFQFHIKCPIFVARQWMRHRIASYNEISARYTEVHDEFYMPEAFRGQDRANKQGSVSASALEQEKMLAIYDKAIKASFAAYKELLDAGAAREMARLVLPVAQYTQFYWSVNARSLLNFIDLRTHEHAQFEIRQYADAIRGIFSEKMPWTWEAYAKLHEKKNS
;
A
#
# COMPACT_ATOMS: atom_id res chain seq x y z
N MET A 1 -3.77 -34.90 1.34
CA MET A 1 -3.50 -33.45 1.25
C MET A 1 -4.80 -32.78 1.66
N PRO A 2 -4.89 -32.01 2.75
CA PRO A 2 -6.11 -31.29 3.06
C PRO A 2 -6.26 -30.14 2.05
N GLU A 3 -7.43 -30.05 1.45
CA GLU A 3 -7.85 -28.99 0.57
C GLU A 3 -7.69 -27.64 1.29
N THR A 4 -6.93 -26.77 0.69
CA THR A 4 -6.70 -25.41 1.17
C THR A 4 -7.99 -24.62 0.95
N THR A 5 -8.84 -24.58 1.98
CA THR A 5 -10.04 -23.76 1.99
C THR A 5 -9.63 -22.30 1.79
N THR A 6 -10.15 -21.72 0.80
CA THR A 6 -9.85 -20.46 0.15
C THR A 6 -9.88 -19.27 1.10
N GLN A 7 -8.73 -18.68 1.33
CA GLN A 7 -8.50 -17.47 2.12
C GLN A 7 -8.85 -16.22 1.32
N THR A 8 -10.13 -15.99 1.02
CA THR A 8 -10.60 -14.72 0.45
C THR A 8 -11.05 -13.71 1.51
N GLU A 9 -11.13 -14.13 2.75
CA GLU A 9 -11.49 -13.26 3.87
C GLU A 9 -10.39 -12.21 4.11
N GLY A 10 -10.76 -10.92 4.12
CA GLY A 10 -9.82 -9.81 4.31
C GLY A 10 -8.97 -9.42 3.10
N LEU A 11 -9.26 -9.95 1.90
CA LEU A 11 -8.56 -9.58 0.68
C LEU A 11 -9.31 -8.46 -0.05
N HIS A 12 -8.66 -7.30 -0.16
CA HIS A 12 -9.15 -6.15 -0.91
C HIS A 12 -8.49 -6.11 -2.29
N LYS A 13 -9.26 -6.31 -3.36
CA LYS A 13 -8.76 -6.16 -4.73
C LYS A 13 -8.44 -4.70 -5.02
N VAL A 14 -7.33 -4.45 -5.69
CA VAL A 14 -6.85 -3.11 -6.05
C VAL A 14 -6.28 -3.16 -7.46
N LEU A 15 -6.64 -2.19 -8.31
CA LEU A 15 -6.34 -2.17 -9.72
C LEU A 15 -6.86 -3.42 -10.46
N ASP A 16 -6.24 -3.79 -11.59
CA ASP A 16 -6.68 -4.92 -12.41
C ASP A 16 -6.33 -6.30 -11.82
N LYS A 17 -5.13 -6.44 -11.19
CA LYS A 17 -4.63 -7.74 -10.69
C LYS A 17 -4.02 -7.66 -9.28
N GLY A 18 -4.02 -6.48 -8.67
CA GLY A 18 -3.43 -6.26 -7.35
C GLY A 18 -4.36 -6.55 -6.19
N PHE A 19 -3.80 -6.58 -5.00
CA PHE A 19 -4.55 -6.70 -3.76
C PHE A 19 -3.79 -6.17 -2.54
N VAL A 20 -4.56 -5.88 -1.50
CA VAL A 20 -4.12 -5.70 -0.12
C VAL A 20 -4.82 -6.77 0.73
N LYS A 21 -4.06 -7.55 1.49
CA LYS A 21 -4.59 -8.51 2.45
C LYS A 21 -3.97 -8.23 3.81
N LEU A 22 -4.82 -8.02 4.84
CA LEU A 22 -4.37 -8.03 6.22
C LEU A 22 -4.09 -9.49 6.61
N VAL A 23 -2.85 -9.80 6.97
CA VAL A 23 -2.42 -11.15 7.39
C VAL A 23 -2.55 -11.31 8.88
N GLU A 24 -2.06 -10.30 9.63
CA GLU A 24 -2.04 -10.31 11.08
C GLU A 24 -2.19 -8.89 11.61
N PHE A 25 -2.79 -8.76 12.79
CA PHE A 25 -2.90 -7.49 13.50
C PHE A 25 -2.70 -7.72 15.01
N MET A 26 -1.88 -6.89 15.62
CA MET A 26 -1.63 -6.92 17.05
C MET A 26 -1.85 -5.53 17.66
N GLY A 27 -2.50 -5.47 18.82
CA GLY A 27 -2.68 -4.23 19.57
C GLY A 27 -4.08 -3.62 19.41
N GLY A 28 -4.17 -2.42 18.87
CA GLY A 28 -5.41 -1.66 18.72
C GLY A 28 -5.46 -0.41 19.59
N ASP A 29 -6.61 0.26 19.63
CA ASP A 29 -6.83 1.50 20.40
C ASP A 29 -6.56 1.29 21.90
N GLN A 30 -6.98 0.17 22.45
CA GLN A 30 -6.74 -0.20 23.85
C GLN A 30 -5.23 -0.29 24.15
N ARG A 31 -4.43 -0.88 23.26
CA ARG A 31 -2.99 -0.98 23.43
C ARG A 31 -2.31 0.39 23.43
N ALA A 32 -2.76 1.30 22.59
CA ALA A 32 -2.27 2.68 22.59
C ALA A 32 -2.56 3.38 23.93
N VAL A 33 -3.77 3.19 24.47
CA VAL A 33 -4.16 3.71 25.80
C VAL A 33 -3.32 3.12 26.91
N GLU A 34 -3.17 1.80 26.96
CA GLU A 34 -2.36 1.10 27.97
C GLU A 34 -0.90 1.57 27.93
N SER A 35 -0.33 1.65 26.73
CA SER A 35 1.05 2.12 26.53
C SER A 35 1.24 3.55 27.01
N ALA A 36 0.28 4.44 26.73
CA ALA A 36 0.34 5.83 27.20
C ALA A 36 0.23 5.96 28.73
N ARG A 37 -0.47 5.02 29.38
CA ARG A 37 -0.68 5.02 30.82
C ARG A 37 0.31 4.16 31.61
N VAL A 38 1.36 3.65 31.00
CA VAL A 38 2.31 2.75 31.65
C VAL A 38 2.85 3.33 32.98
N SER A 39 3.11 4.64 33.04
CA SER A 39 3.56 5.32 34.24
C SER A 39 2.47 5.49 35.33
N PHE A 40 1.22 5.20 35.02
CA PHE A 40 0.06 5.37 35.91
C PHE A 40 -0.70 4.06 36.13
N GLY A 41 -0.05 2.90 35.91
CA GLY A 41 -0.63 1.58 36.14
C GLY A 41 -1.36 0.97 34.96
N SER A 42 -1.28 1.58 33.76
CA SER A 42 -1.78 1.04 32.47
C SER A 42 -3.27 0.66 32.42
N VAL A 43 -4.09 1.14 33.34
CA VAL A 43 -5.51 0.74 33.43
C VAL A 43 -6.39 1.70 32.62
N SER A 44 -7.36 1.12 31.86
CA SER A 44 -8.44 1.88 31.23
C SER A 44 -9.27 2.63 32.28
N LYS A 45 -9.68 3.86 31.94
CA LYS A 45 -10.58 4.70 32.75
C LYS A 45 -11.99 4.77 32.13
N GLY A 46 -12.32 3.82 31.27
CA GLY A 46 -13.55 3.75 30.49
C GLY A 46 -13.44 4.41 29.12
N GLU A 47 -14.27 3.97 28.19
CA GLU A 47 -14.18 4.32 26.77
C GLU A 47 -14.10 5.82 26.50
N THR A 48 -14.95 6.62 27.16
CA THR A 48 -14.97 8.08 26.96
C THR A 48 -13.64 8.74 27.35
N ALA A 49 -13.02 8.30 28.45
CA ALA A 49 -11.74 8.84 28.90
C ALA A 49 -10.58 8.35 28.04
N ASP A 50 -10.68 7.16 27.49
CA ASP A 50 -9.67 6.53 26.62
C ASP A 50 -9.68 7.18 25.23
N ARG A 51 -10.84 7.43 24.66
CA ARG A 51 -10.98 8.19 23.40
C ARG A 51 -10.41 9.62 23.53
N LYS A 52 -10.70 10.33 24.60
CA LYS A 52 -10.12 11.66 24.89
C LYS A 52 -8.59 11.62 25.01
N LEU A 53 -8.05 10.55 25.60
CA LEU A 53 -6.60 10.37 25.69
C LEU A 53 -6.00 10.18 24.29
N ILE A 54 -6.59 9.37 23.43
CA ILE A 54 -6.14 9.18 22.02
C ILE A 54 -6.18 10.52 21.28
N GLU A 55 -7.28 11.28 21.37
CA GLU A 55 -7.39 12.62 20.77
C GLU A 55 -6.28 13.56 21.26
N TYR A 56 -6.01 13.58 22.56
CA TYR A 56 -4.93 14.37 23.16
C TYR A 56 -3.55 13.95 22.64
N LEU A 57 -3.26 12.66 22.59
CA LEU A 57 -1.98 12.12 22.12
C LEU A 57 -1.70 12.52 20.67
N LEU A 58 -2.68 12.36 19.80
CA LEU A 58 -2.57 12.73 18.38
C LEU A 58 -2.42 14.24 18.19
N ALA A 59 -3.24 15.04 18.89
CA ALA A 59 -3.22 16.49 18.79
C ALA A 59 -1.87 17.12 19.24
N ASN A 60 -1.19 16.49 20.20
CA ASN A 60 0.09 16.95 20.73
C ASN A 60 1.31 16.22 20.13
N GLY A 61 1.12 15.36 19.13
CA GLY A 61 2.22 14.64 18.48
C GLY A 61 2.89 13.58 19.37
N HIS A 62 2.21 13.14 20.44
CA HIS A 62 2.69 12.06 21.30
C HIS A 62 2.39 10.70 20.68
N LEU A 63 3.16 10.32 19.66
CA LEU A 63 2.83 9.21 18.76
C LEU A 63 3.45 7.86 19.16
N SER A 64 4.38 7.82 20.12
CA SER A 64 5.01 6.56 20.55
C SER A 64 4.03 5.48 21.05
N PRO A 65 2.89 5.80 21.73
CA PRO A 65 1.93 4.77 22.12
C PRO A 65 1.34 3.97 20.94
N PHE A 66 1.22 4.60 19.76
CA PHE A 66 0.69 3.96 18.56
C PHE A 66 1.71 3.02 17.89
N GLU A 67 2.97 3.03 18.29
CA GLU A 67 3.98 2.10 17.78
C GLU A 67 3.81 0.68 18.32
N HIS A 68 3.02 0.49 19.40
CA HIS A 68 2.70 -0.80 20.00
C HIS A 68 1.52 -1.54 19.33
N SER A 69 0.93 -0.97 18.29
CA SER A 69 -0.03 -1.64 17.42
C SER A 69 0.62 -1.90 16.07
N VAL A 70 0.62 -3.15 15.63
CA VAL A 70 1.36 -3.61 14.44
C VAL A 70 0.43 -4.29 13.46
N PHE A 71 0.56 -3.93 12.21
CA PHE A 71 -0.14 -4.53 11.07
C PHE A 71 0.84 -5.31 10.23
N GLN A 72 0.45 -6.50 9.77
CA GLN A 72 1.17 -7.25 8.78
C GLN A 72 0.28 -7.45 7.56
N PHE A 73 0.74 -6.97 6.42
CA PHE A 73 0.04 -7.08 5.15
C PHE A 73 0.77 -8.00 4.18
N HIS A 74 0.00 -8.67 3.32
CA HIS A 74 0.47 -9.23 2.07
C HIS A 74 -0.06 -8.36 0.93
N ILE A 75 0.85 -7.81 0.15
CA ILE A 75 0.56 -6.83 -0.90
C ILE A 75 0.94 -7.42 -2.25
N LYS A 76 0.08 -7.25 -3.26
CA LYS A 76 0.41 -7.44 -4.67
C LYS A 76 0.20 -6.14 -5.41
N CYS A 77 1.27 -5.56 -5.95
CA CYS A 77 1.20 -4.30 -6.69
C CYS A 77 2.24 -4.25 -7.81
N PRO A 78 2.10 -3.35 -8.81
CA PRO A 78 3.14 -3.12 -9.81
C PRO A 78 4.44 -2.62 -9.17
N ILE A 79 5.59 -2.96 -9.75
CA ILE A 79 6.91 -2.53 -9.24
C ILE A 79 7.01 -1.00 -9.12
N PHE A 80 6.45 -0.23 -10.06
CA PHE A 80 6.48 1.23 -9.96
C PHE A 80 5.73 1.77 -8.74
N VAL A 81 4.68 1.06 -8.27
CA VAL A 81 3.96 1.35 -7.00
C VAL A 81 4.81 0.93 -5.81
N ALA A 82 5.38 -0.28 -5.84
CA ALA A 82 6.25 -0.79 -4.78
C ALA A 82 7.44 0.14 -4.50
N ARG A 83 8.04 0.74 -5.53
CA ARG A 83 9.13 1.72 -5.38
C ARG A 83 8.72 2.97 -4.58
N GLN A 84 7.49 3.43 -4.72
CA GLN A 84 6.94 4.53 -3.91
C GLN A 84 6.61 4.07 -2.49
N TRP A 85 6.15 2.84 -2.34
CA TRP A 85 5.82 2.21 -1.06
C TRP A 85 7.05 2.06 -0.18
N MET A 86 8.15 1.55 -0.72
CA MET A 86 9.41 1.30 -0.02
C MET A 86 10.15 2.59 0.39
N ARG A 87 9.63 3.77 0.06
CA ARG A 87 10.08 5.05 0.65
C ARG A 87 9.67 5.18 2.12
N HIS A 88 8.69 4.41 2.60
CA HIS A 88 8.26 4.35 3.99
C HIS A 88 9.13 3.34 4.76
N ARG A 89 10.29 3.81 5.23
CA ARG A 89 11.40 2.97 5.72
C ARG A 89 11.24 2.45 7.16
N ILE A 90 10.29 2.99 7.95
CA ILE A 90 10.02 2.52 9.32
C ILE A 90 9.01 1.36 9.23
N ALA A 91 9.49 0.25 8.70
CA ALA A 91 8.73 -0.95 8.44
C ALA A 91 9.68 -2.10 8.05
N SER A 92 9.17 -3.33 8.01
CA SER A 92 9.88 -4.49 7.48
C SER A 92 9.23 -4.97 6.19
N TYR A 93 10.05 -5.34 5.21
CA TYR A 93 9.65 -5.80 3.90
C TYR A 93 10.30 -7.13 3.56
N ASN A 94 9.53 -8.03 2.94
CA ASN A 94 10.06 -9.22 2.30
C ASN A 94 9.37 -9.42 0.97
N GLU A 95 10.08 -9.17 -0.11
CA GLU A 95 9.57 -9.19 -1.49
C GLU A 95 9.94 -10.49 -2.19
N ILE A 96 9.03 -10.99 -3.04
CA ILE A 96 9.30 -12.10 -3.94
C ILE A 96 10.52 -11.79 -4.82
N SER A 97 11.39 -12.77 -4.99
CA SER A 97 12.61 -12.57 -5.78
C SER A 97 12.53 -13.27 -7.13
N ALA A 98 12.55 -12.49 -8.20
CA ALA A 98 12.71 -12.97 -9.57
C ALA A 98 14.10 -13.58 -9.88
N ARG A 99 14.96 -13.74 -8.87
CA ARG A 99 16.22 -14.51 -8.96
C ARG A 99 15.97 -16.00 -8.71
N TYR A 100 14.96 -16.33 -7.90
CA TYR A 100 14.67 -17.71 -7.48
C TYR A 100 13.50 -18.31 -8.26
N THR A 101 12.53 -17.48 -8.65
CA THR A 101 11.33 -17.92 -9.38
C THR A 101 11.24 -17.23 -10.73
N GLU A 102 10.62 -17.89 -11.69
CA GLU A 102 10.28 -17.24 -12.95
C GLU A 102 9.17 -16.22 -12.74
N VAL A 103 9.23 -15.16 -13.53
CA VAL A 103 8.24 -14.09 -13.52
C VAL A 103 7.01 -14.57 -14.29
N HIS A 104 5.84 -14.38 -13.67
CA HIS A 104 4.56 -14.66 -14.34
C HIS A 104 4.19 -13.53 -15.31
N ASP A 105 3.36 -13.85 -16.30
CA ASP A 105 2.79 -12.88 -17.26
C ASP A 105 1.70 -12.04 -16.58
N GLU A 106 2.12 -11.25 -15.60
CA GLU A 106 1.24 -10.39 -14.81
C GLU A 106 1.77 -8.95 -14.81
N PHE A 107 1.22 -8.15 -15.71
CA PHE A 107 1.53 -6.73 -15.84
C PHE A 107 0.29 -5.88 -15.61
N TYR A 108 0.48 -4.70 -15.02
CA TYR A 108 -0.59 -3.71 -14.84
C TYR A 108 -1.04 -3.19 -16.19
N MET A 109 -2.34 -3.23 -16.43
CA MET A 109 -2.98 -2.65 -17.61
C MET A 109 -3.90 -1.51 -17.14
N PRO A 110 -3.57 -0.23 -17.42
CA PRO A 110 -4.42 0.87 -17.06
C PRO A 110 -5.72 0.83 -17.88
N GLU A 111 -6.84 1.21 -17.27
CA GLU A 111 -8.12 1.37 -18.00
C GLU A 111 -8.02 2.49 -19.04
N ALA A 112 -7.28 3.56 -18.71
CA ALA A 112 -7.01 4.68 -19.59
C ALA A 112 -5.69 5.37 -19.22
N PHE A 113 -5.02 5.94 -20.21
CA PHE A 113 -3.89 6.83 -19.99
C PHE A 113 -4.35 8.20 -19.50
N ARG A 114 -3.65 8.76 -18.54
CA ARG A 114 -3.86 10.12 -18.04
C ARG A 114 -2.90 11.09 -18.75
N GLY A 115 -3.37 12.32 -18.94
CA GLY A 115 -2.55 13.42 -19.48
C GLY A 115 -1.60 13.98 -18.43
N GLN A 116 -0.56 14.66 -18.88
CA GLN A 116 0.33 15.41 -18.00
C GLN A 116 -0.40 16.63 -17.43
N ASP A 117 -0.36 16.79 -16.11
CA ASP A 117 -0.83 18.02 -15.47
C ASP A 117 0.12 19.17 -15.80
N ARG A 118 -0.45 20.30 -16.24
CA ARG A 118 0.31 21.50 -16.62
C ARG A 118 0.78 22.32 -15.42
N ALA A 119 0.01 22.29 -14.32
CA ALA A 119 0.32 23.02 -13.11
C ALA A 119 1.24 22.21 -12.19
N ASN A 120 0.97 20.92 -12.03
CA ASN A 120 1.78 20.01 -11.21
C ASN A 120 2.56 19.05 -12.12
N LYS A 121 3.87 19.29 -12.27
CA LYS A 121 4.75 18.46 -13.11
C LYS A 121 4.82 16.98 -12.68
N GLN A 122 4.44 16.64 -11.46
CA GLN A 122 4.39 15.27 -10.95
C GLN A 122 2.98 14.66 -11.07
N GLY A 123 1.98 15.49 -11.36
CA GLY A 123 0.57 15.11 -11.44
C GLY A 123 0.16 14.62 -12.81
N SER A 124 -0.98 13.94 -12.84
CA SER A 124 -1.67 13.56 -14.07
C SER A 124 -3.16 13.90 -13.94
N VAL A 125 -3.77 14.29 -15.06
CA VAL A 125 -5.18 14.67 -15.16
C VAL A 125 -5.91 13.73 -16.11
N SER A 126 -7.22 13.59 -15.92
CA SER A 126 -8.06 12.91 -16.91
C SER A 126 -7.94 13.61 -18.27
N ALA A 127 -7.69 12.84 -19.31
CA ALA A 127 -7.49 13.39 -20.64
C ALA A 127 -8.50 12.78 -21.61
N SER A 128 -9.58 13.53 -21.86
CA SER A 128 -10.60 13.16 -22.83
C SER A 128 -10.12 13.28 -24.30
N ALA A 129 -9.05 14.03 -24.55
CA ALA A 129 -8.51 14.29 -25.88
C ALA A 129 -7.38 13.35 -26.32
N LEU A 130 -7.00 12.35 -25.48
CA LEU A 130 -5.96 11.37 -25.84
C LEU A 130 -6.54 10.30 -26.74
N GLU A 131 -5.74 9.85 -27.70
CA GLU A 131 -6.01 8.68 -28.51
C GLU A 131 -5.85 7.41 -27.66
N GLN A 132 -6.81 7.14 -26.77
CA GLN A 132 -6.73 6.08 -25.75
C GLN A 132 -6.45 4.70 -26.37
N GLU A 133 -7.19 4.34 -27.41
CA GLU A 133 -7.03 3.07 -28.09
C GLU A 133 -5.60 2.88 -28.64
N LYS A 134 -5.06 3.90 -29.27
CA LYS A 134 -3.70 3.90 -29.79
C LYS A 134 -2.65 3.80 -28.69
N MET A 135 -2.81 4.53 -27.58
CA MET A 135 -1.89 4.47 -26.46
C MET A 135 -1.90 3.10 -25.77
N LEU A 136 -3.09 2.54 -25.56
CA LEU A 136 -3.24 1.19 -25.01
C LEU A 136 -2.63 0.12 -25.94
N ALA A 137 -2.80 0.25 -27.25
CA ALA A 137 -2.19 -0.67 -28.21
C ALA A 137 -0.65 -0.58 -28.22
N ILE A 138 -0.08 0.62 -28.14
CA ILE A 138 1.38 0.82 -28.02
C ILE A 138 1.89 0.17 -26.74
N TYR A 139 1.20 0.40 -25.63
CA TYR A 139 1.57 -0.14 -24.32
C TYR A 139 1.50 -1.67 -24.30
N ASP A 140 0.39 -2.28 -24.72
CA ASP A 140 0.21 -3.73 -24.81
C ASP A 140 1.28 -4.39 -25.67
N LYS A 141 1.59 -3.81 -26.84
CA LYS A 141 2.67 -4.28 -27.71
C LYS A 141 4.02 -4.28 -27.00
N ALA A 142 4.34 -3.23 -26.25
CA ALA A 142 5.61 -3.12 -25.51
C ALA A 142 5.71 -4.15 -24.39
N ILE A 143 4.62 -4.36 -23.61
CA ILE A 143 4.55 -5.39 -22.56
C ILE A 143 4.77 -6.78 -23.14
N LYS A 144 4.05 -7.15 -24.20
CA LYS A 144 4.16 -8.46 -24.86
C LYS A 144 5.55 -8.72 -25.41
N ALA A 145 6.14 -7.74 -26.08
CA ALA A 145 7.51 -7.85 -26.61
C ALA A 145 8.55 -8.03 -25.50
N SER A 146 8.39 -7.29 -24.41
CA SER A 146 9.27 -7.38 -23.25
C SER A 146 9.22 -8.74 -22.57
N PHE A 147 8.02 -9.30 -22.40
CA PHE A 147 7.83 -10.62 -21.79
C PHE A 147 8.31 -11.75 -22.72
N ALA A 148 8.09 -11.63 -24.03
CA ALA A 148 8.64 -12.57 -25.02
C ALA A 148 10.18 -12.60 -24.96
N ALA A 149 10.81 -11.42 -24.96
CA ALA A 149 12.29 -11.32 -24.83
C ALA A 149 12.81 -11.93 -23.51
N TYR A 150 12.09 -11.78 -22.41
CA TYR A 150 12.42 -12.43 -21.14
C TYR A 150 12.44 -13.96 -21.28
N LYS A 151 11.43 -14.54 -21.92
CA LYS A 151 11.34 -15.99 -22.15
C LYS A 151 12.44 -16.47 -23.09
N GLU A 152 12.69 -15.77 -24.19
CA GLU A 152 13.75 -16.11 -25.13
C GLU A 152 15.12 -16.11 -24.46
N LEU A 153 15.40 -15.15 -23.56
CA LEU A 153 16.64 -15.12 -22.78
C LEU A 153 16.76 -16.34 -21.85
N LEU A 154 15.68 -16.74 -21.19
CA LEU A 154 15.68 -17.95 -20.35
C LEU A 154 15.92 -19.22 -21.19
N ASP A 155 15.24 -19.35 -22.32
CA ASP A 155 15.36 -20.49 -23.24
C ASP A 155 16.78 -20.56 -23.83
N ALA A 156 17.44 -19.41 -24.04
CA ALA A 156 18.83 -19.31 -24.45
C ALA A 156 19.83 -19.60 -23.31
N GLY A 157 19.36 -19.91 -22.11
CA GLY A 157 20.20 -20.26 -20.96
C GLY A 157 20.69 -19.08 -20.10
N ALA A 158 20.12 -17.89 -20.28
CA ALA A 158 20.47 -16.75 -19.42
C ALA A 158 19.98 -16.99 -17.98
N ALA A 159 20.78 -16.61 -16.99
CA ALA A 159 20.37 -16.65 -15.59
C ALA A 159 19.13 -15.76 -15.36
N ARG A 160 18.20 -16.21 -14.51
CA ARG A 160 16.96 -15.45 -14.19
C ARG A 160 17.24 -14.01 -13.77
N GLU A 161 18.31 -13.78 -13.00
CA GLU A 161 18.72 -12.43 -12.56
C GLU A 161 19.14 -11.51 -13.72
N MET A 162 19.55 -12.08 -14.85
CA MET A 162 19.91 -11.33 -16.08
C MET A 162 18.71 -11.21 -17.01
N ALA A 163 17.96 -12.30 -17.22
CA ALA A 163 16.82 -12.31 -18.11
C ALA A 163 15.76 -11.26 -17.68
N ARG A 164 15.51 -11.09 -16.37
CA ARG A 164 14.55 -10.11 -15.84
C ARG A 164 14.87 -8.64 -16.14
N LEU A 165 16.07 -8.31 -16.64
CA LEU A 165 16.47 -6.93 -16.93
C LEU A 165 15.62 -6.28 -18.04
N VAL A 166 15.01 -7.08 -18.90
CA VAL A 166 14.13 -6.60 -19.98
C VAL A 166 12.69 -6.33 -19.53
N LEU A 167 12.32 -6.72 -18.30
CA LEU A 167 10.96 -6.59 -17.82
C LEU A 167 10.62 -5.15 -17.41
N PRO A 168 9.42 -4.64 -17.77
CA PRO A 168 9.03 -3.29 -17.44
C PRO A 168 8.59 -3.18 -15.97
N VAL A 169 8.66 -1.98 -15.42
CA VAL A 169 8.22 -1.67 -14.03
C VAL A 169 6.70 -1.85 -13.80
N ALA A 170 5.94 -2.07 -14.86
CA ALA A 170 4.52 -2.42 -14.80
C ALA A 170 4.28 -3.86 -14.32
N GLN A 171 5.33 -4.71 -14.28
CA GLN A 171 5.24 -6.06 -13.74
C GLN A 171 4.71 -6.04 -12.31
N TYR A 172 3.80 -6.97 -11.98
CA TYR A 172 3.34 -7.16 -10.61
C TYR A 172 4.41 -7.86 -9.78
N THR A 173 4.62 -7.33 -8.58
CA THR A 173 5.40 -7.95 -7.50
C THR A 173 4.51 -8.22 -6.29
N GLN A 174 5.01 -9.01 -5.35
CA GLN A 174 4.34 -9.28 -4.08
C GLN A 174 5.32 -9.15 -2.94
N PHE A 175 4.85 -8.62 -1.80
CA PHE A 175 5.67 -8.54 -0.59
C PHE A 175 4.82 -8.60 0.67
N TYR A 176 5.45 -9.10 1.73
CA TYR A 176 4.96 -8.91 3.09
C TYR A 176 5.46 -7.58 3.63
N TRP A 177 4.59 -6.88 4.33
CA TRP A 177 4.88 -5.58 4.92
C TRP A 177 4.41 -5.54 6.37
N SER A 178 5.35 -5.44 7.32
CA SER A 178 5.04 -5.26 8.75
C SER A 178 5.33 -3.82 9.14
N VAL A 179 4.32 -3.14 9.70
CA VAL A 179 4.37 -1.71 9.99
C VAL A 179 3.58 -1.40 11.26
N ASN A 180 4.08 -0.50 12.11
CA ASN A 180 3.32 -0.02 13.25
C ASN A 180 2.29 1.05 12.87
N ALA A 181 1.28 1.27 13.75
CA ALA A 181 0.17 2.16 13.45
C ALA A 181 0.60 3.62 13.22
N ARG A 182 1.62 4.13 13.94
CA ARG A 182 2.17 5.47 13.70
C ARG A 182 2.69 5.63 12.28
N SER A 183 3.52 4.70 11.84
CA SER A 183 4.11 4.73 10.50
C SER A 183 3.06 4.48 9.42
N LEU A 184 2.03 3.68 9.74
CA LEU A 184 0.91 3.41 8.84
C LEU A 184 0.03 4.65 8.65
N LEU A 185 -0.25 5.43 9.69
CA LEU A 185 -0.93 6.73 9.58
C LEU A 185 -0.16 7.68 8.65
N ASN A 186 1.17 7.77 8.80
CA ASN A 186 2.00 8.58 7.90
C ASN A 186 1.96 8.09 6.44
N PHE A 187 1.89 6.77 6.21
CA PHE A 187 1.70 6.21 4.86
C PHE A 187 0.35 6.62 4.30
N ILE A 188 -0.73 6.45 5.06
CA ILE A 188 -2.10 6.81 4.66
C ILE A 188 -2.15 8.29 4.28
N ASP A 189 -1.66 9.18 5.14
CA ASP A 189 -1.65 10.63 4.90
C ASP A 189 -0.97 11.01 3.59
N LEU A 190 0.25 10.52 3.38
CA LEU A 190 1.03 10.86 2.19
C LEU A 190 0.51 10.22 0.90
N ARG A 191 -0.15 9.05 0.99
CA ARG A 191 -0.52 8.26 -0.20
C ARG A 191 -1.99 8.32 -0.56
N THR A 192 -2.87 8.83 0.33
CA THR A 192 -4.25 9.19 -0.03
C THR A 192 -4.38 10.62 -0.56
N HIS A 193 -3.35 11.45 -0.39
CA HIS A 193 -3.34 12.83 -0.86
C HIS A 193 -3.59 12.91 -2.37
N GLU A 194 -4.33 13.92 -2.83
CA GLU A 194 -4.71 14.08 -4.26
C GLU A 194 -3.52 14.15 -5.23
N HIS A 195 -2.37 14.68 -4.77
CA HIS A 195 -1.13 14.73 -5.56
C HIS A 195 -0.35 13.41 -5.56
N ALA A 196 -0.74 12.40 -4.79
CA ALA A 196 -0.16 11.08 -4.91
C ALA A 196 -0.60 10.43 -6.23
N GLN A 197 0.28 9.62 -6.82
CA GLN A 197 -0.05 8.90 -8.05
C GLN A 197 -1.30 8.03 -7.85
N PHE A 198 -2.19 8.02 -8.84
CA PHE A 198 -3.49 7.33 -8.76
C PHE A 198 -3.36 5.89 -8.25
N GLU A 199 -2.42 5.12 -8.79
CA GLU A 199 -2.29 3.70 -8.47
C GLU A 199 -1.95 3.45 -7.00
N ILE A 200 -0.94 4.14 -6.43
CA ILE A 200 -0.62 3.97 -5.00
C ILE A 200 -1.73 4.50 -4.09
N ARG A 201 -2.49 5.49 -4.54
CA ARG A 201 -3.64 6.04 -3.81
C ARG A 201 -4.73 5.00 -3.62
N GLN A 202 -5.02 4.17 -4.65
CA GLN A 202 -5.98 3.08 -4.53
C GLN A 202 -5.59 2.05 -3.46
N TYR A 203 -4.30 1.72 -3.36
CA TYR A 203 -3.79 0.87 -2.29
C TYR A 203 -3.88 1.52 -0.91
N ALA A 204 -3.55 2.81 -0.82
CA ALA A 204 -3.63 3.55 0.43
C ALA A 204 -5.07 3.68 0.93
N ASP A 205 -6.05 3.82 0.03
CA ASP A 205 -7.48 3.85 0.37
C ASP A 205 -7.95 2.49 0.93
N ALA A 206 -7.53 1.38 0.36
CA ALA A 206 -7.81 0.04 0.89
C ALA A 206 -7.22 -0.14 2.29
N ILE A 207 -5.97 0.28 2.50
CA ILE A 207 -5.29 0.23 3.80
C ILE A 207 -5.98 1.13 4.83
N ARG A 208 -6.41 2.34 4.42
CA ARG A 208 -7.19 3.25 5.28
C ARG A 208 -8.47 2.59 5.79
N GLY A 209 -9.18 1.86 4.92
CA GLY A 209 -10.36 1.09 5.31
C GLY A 209 -10.04 0.06 6.39
N ILE A 210 -8.99 -0.73 6.19
CA ILE A 210 -8.54 -1.72 7.18
C ILE A 210 -8.11 -1.05 8.49
N PHE A 211 -7.35 0.05 8.42
CA PHE A 211 -6.93 0.78 9.60
C PHE A 211 -8.11 1.30 10.42
N SER A 212 -9.10 1.91 9.75
CA SER A 212 -10.30 2.45 10.42
C SER A 212 -11.15 1.38 11.10
N GLU A 213 -11.16 0.15 10.57
CA GLU A 213 -11.82 -1.00 11.19
C GLU A 213 -11.06 -1.49 12.45
N LYS A 214 -9.73 -1.58 12.39
CA LYS A 214 -8.90 -2.14 13.47
C LYS A 214 -8.58 -1.15 14.59
N MET A 215 -8.55 0.15 14.30
CA MET A 215 -8.28 1.24 15.25
C MET A 215 -9.29 2.39 15.06
N PRO A 216 -10.59 2.15 15.33
CA PRO A 216 -11.64 3.14 15.03
C PRO A 216 -11.51 4.43 15.82
N TRP A 217 -11.12 4.38 17.09
CA TRP A 217 -10.95 5.59 17.91
C TRP A 217 -9.78 6.44 17.44
N THR A 218 -8.68 5.79 17.12
CA THR A 218 -7.51 6.46 16.54
C THR A 218 -7.84 7.09 15.21
N TRP A 219 -8.57 6.37 14.35
CA TRP A 219 -8.95 6.89 13.04
C TRP A 219 -9.89 8.09 13.13
N GLU A 220 -10.94 8.02 13.96
CA GLU A 220 -11.86 9.14 14.18
C GLU A 220 -11.14 10.40 14.66
N ALA A 221 -10.24 10.25 15.65
CA ALA A 221 -9.47 11.36 16.18
C ALA A 221 -8.51 11.94 15.15
N TYR A 222 -7.85 11.08 14.38
CA TYR A 222 -6.93 11.47 13.31
C TYR A 222 -7.64 12.24 12.19
N ALA A 223 -8.77 11.74 11.69
CA ALA A 223 -9.57 12.40 10.65
C ALA A 223 -10.04 13.78 11.07
N LYS A 224 -10.57 13.94 12.29
CA LYS A 224 -10.97 15.26 12.85
C LYS A 224 -9.83 16.27 12.89
N LEU A 225 -8.59 15.83 13.18
CA LEU A 225 -7.42 16.72 13.23
C LEU A 225 -7.01 17.19 11.83
N HIS A 226 -7.14 16.32 10.82
CA HIS A 226 -6.82 16.66 9.42
C HIS A 226 -7.88 17.56 8.78
N GLU A 227 -9.16 17.37 9.07
CA GLU A 227 -10.23 18.29 8.64
C GLU A 227 -10.01 19.71 9.14
N LYS A 228 -9.60 19.87 10.41
CA LYS A 228 -9.30 21.18 11.01
C LYS A 228 -8.07 21.88 10.45
N LYS A 229 -7.12 21.13 9.85
CA LYS A 229 -5.92 21.73 9.22
C LYS A 229 -6.19 22.22 7.80
N ASN A 230 -7.23 21.69 7.16
CA ASN A 230 -7.59 21.99 5.77
C ASN A 230 -8.74 23.00 5.66
N SER A 231 -9.36 23.40 6.80
CA SER A 231 -10.33 24.47 6.94
C SER A 231 -9.67 25.76 7.43
#